data_c91c496c33cd8e68c04916fef478a433
#
_entry.id   c91c496c33cd8e68c04916fef478a433
#
_cell.length_a   1.000
_cell.length_b   1.000
_cell.length_c   1.000
_cell.angle_alpha   90.00
_cell.angle_beta   90.00
_cell.angle_gamma   90.00
#
_symmetry.space_group_name_H-M   'P 1'
#
loop_
_entity.id
_entity.type
_entity.pdbx_description
1 polymer ?
#
loop_
_entity_poly.entity_id
_entity_poly.type
_entity_poly.pdbx_seq_one_letter_code
_entity_poly.pdbx_strand_id
1 'polypeptide(L)'
;MEQPPEPWQRYEAASLPAPFTAMAPAAMPDGRWLHLPLRDYGEVAVTGFIANQASFAVLRPLGGWMAEAARPFGAEVVVGLPTLGHVFGAAVADALGHANWVAPGYSRKKWYHPALSVPTASSTAPDARRVWLDPRLLPRLCGRRVLLVDDVISTGASAQAGLALLDTAGVRPVGLCVAMAQGNGWCATWPDDVPVAAAFATPLFRRAEDGWRPDDATCPTLRLPAREPA
;
A
#
# COMPACT_ATOMS: atom_id res chain seq x y z
N MET A 1 3.92 8.06 33.83
CA MET A 1 5.05 8.20 32.91
C MET A 1 4.43 8.44 31.54
N GLU A 2 4.43 9.68 31.09
CA GLU A 2 3.93 10.02 29.75
C GLU A 2 4.84 9.35 28.72
N GLN A 3 4.30 8.45 27.90
CA GLN A 3 5.05 7.90 26.77
C GLN A 3 5.36 9.05 25.82
N PRO A 4 6.60 9.19 25.32
CA PRO A 4 6.88 10.20 24.32
C PRO A 4 5.91 9.96 23.12
N PRO A 5 5.34 11.04 22.56
CA PRO A 5 4.40 10.91 21.46
C PRO A 5 5.09 10.14 20.34
N GLU A 6 4.44 9.06 19.88
CA GLU A 6 4.94 8.28 18.73
C GLU A 6 4.98 9.22 17.51
N PRO A 7 6.16 9.49 16.93
CA PRO A 7 6.32 10.59 15.96
C PRO A 7 5.51 10.40 14.66
N TRP A 8 5.22 9.17 14.29
CA TRP A 8 4.40 8.84 13.11
C TRP A 8 2.87 8.98 13.35
N GLN A 9 2.48 9.56 14.46
CA GLN A 9 1.08 9.89 14.78
C GLN A 9 0.66 11.30 14.36
N ARG A 10 1.61 12.10 13.83
CA ARG A 10 1.37 13.46 13.34
C ARG A 10 2.35 13.83 12.24
N TYR A 11 2.00 14.83 11.46
CA TYR A 11 2.90 15.45 10.50
C TYR A 11 3.74 16.53 11.15
N GLU A 12 4.97 16.69 10.71
CA GLU A 12 5.93 17.67 11.19
C GLU A 12 6.22 18.71 10.08
N ALA A 13 6.54 19.94 10.50
CA ALA A 13 6.90 21.00 9.56
C ALA A 13 8.33 20.87 9.01
N ALA A 14 9.22 20.17 9.75
CA ALA A 14 10.63 20.04 9.40
C ALA A 14 11.03 18.58 9.20
N SER A 15 11.99 18.37 8.30
CA SER A 15 12.69 17.10 8.13
C SER A 15 13.64 16.83 9.30
N LEU A 16 14.11 15.59 9.40
CA LEU A 16 15.22 15.21 10.28
C LEU A 16 16.55 15.30 9.51
N PRO A 17 17.65 15.72 10.18
CA PRO A 17 18.97 15.66 9.58
C PRO A 17 19.48 14.21 9.53
N ALA A 18 20.16 13.83 8.44
CA ALA A 18 20.91 12.59 8.39
C ALA A 18 22.28 12.76 9.11
N PRO A 19 22.86 11.68 9.64
CA PRO A 19 22.37 10.30 9.60
C PRO A 19 21.22 10.05 10.58
N PHE A 20 20.34 9.13 10.22
CA PHE A 20 19.16 8.79 11.02
C PHE A 20 19.50 7.67 12.01
N THR A 21 18.95 7.73 13.22
CA THR A 21 19.19 6.69 14.24
C THR A 21 17.95 5.80 14.47
N ALA A 22 16.86 6.37 14.89
CA ALA A 22 15.64 5.63 15.21
C ALA A 22 14.51 5.86 14.19
N MET A 23 14.57 6.98 13.47
CA MET A 23 13.52 7.44 12.59
C MET A 23 14.09 8.09 11.35
N ALA A 24 13.33 8.01 10.24
CA ALA A 24 13.64 8.72 9.02
C ALA A 24 12.42 9.55 8.57
N PRO A 25 12.65 10.74 7.99
CA PRO A 25 11.59 11.59 7.48
C PRO A 25 11.11 11.09 6.11
N ALA A 26 9.81 11.10 5.89
CA ALA A 26 9.19 10.90 4.59
C ALA A 26 8.47 12.19 4.19
N ALA A 27 8.76 12.70 2.98
CA ALA A 27 8.13 13.90 2.47
C ALA A 27 6.69 13.61 2.02
N MET A 28 5.77 14.48 2.42
CA MET A 28 4.36 14.39 2.04
C MET A 28 4.03 15.33 0.87
N PRO A 29 2.95 15.07 0.12
CA PRO A 29 2.56 15.88 -1.03
C PRO A 29 2.32 17.37 -0.73
N ASP A 30 1.97 17.70 0.50
CA ASP A 30 1.73 19.09 0.95
C ASP A 30 2.96 19.78 1.55
N GLY A 31 4.14 19.16 1.47
CA GLY A 31 5.41 19.70 1.98
C GLY A 31 5.67 19.41 3.46
N ARG A 32 4.74 18.78 4.17
CA ARG A 32 4.98 18.30 5.54
C ARG A 32 5.81 17.01 5.52
N TRP A 33 6.21 16.57 6.69
CA TRP A 33 7.01 15.37 6.89
C TRP A 33 6.30 14.41 7.82
N LEU A 34 6.40 13.12 7.52
CA LEU A 34 6.03 12.05 8.44
C LEU A 34 7.31 11.35 8.90
N HIS A 35 7.59 11.41 10.21
CA HIS A 35 8.75 10.74 10.76
C HIS A 35 8.40 9.28 11.07
N LEU A 36 8.95 8.36 10.31
CA LEU A 36 8.68 6.93 10.39
C LEU A 36 9.79 6.19 11.12
N PRO A 37 9.46 5.23 12.00
CA PRO A 37 10.47 4.42 12.67
C PRO A 37 11.27 3.60 11.66
N LEU A 38 12.59 3.52 11.85
CA LEU A 38 13.45 2.64 11.10
C LEU A 38 13.40 1.23 11.67
N ARG A 39 13.30 0.26 10.79
CA ARG A 39 13.39 -1.17 11.08
C ARG A 39 14.72 -1.69 10.54
N ASP A 40 15.59 -2.08 11.46
CA ASP A 40 16.96 -2.56 11.21
C ASP A 40 16.92 -4.05 10.76
N TYR A 41 17.51 -4.32 9.60
CA TYR A 41 17.72 -5.67 9.04
C TYR A 41 19.21 -5.97 8.80
N GLY A 42 20.10 -5.38 9.59
CA GLY A 42 21.55 -5.55 9.49
C GLY A 42 22.17 -4.46 8.63
N GLU A 43 22.48 -4.73 7.37
CA GLU A 43 23.12 -3.76 6.46
C GLU A 43 22.11 -2.78 5.84
N VAL A 44 20.82 -3.09 5.95
CA VAL A 44 19.73 -2.31 5.38
C VAL A 44 18.69 -2.02 6.46
N ALA A 45 18.13 -0.81 6.47
CA ALA A 45 16.92 -0.50 7.21
C ALA A 45 15.83 -0.01 6.28
N VAL A 46 14.58 -0.14 6.74
CA VAL A 46 13.38 0.33 6.06
C VAL A 46 12.53 1.17 7.00
N THR A 47 11.74 2.07 6.46
CA THR A 47 10.73 2.79 7.25
C THR A 47 9.56 1.88 7.59
N GLY A 48 9.09 1.93 8.83
CA GLY A 48 7.91 1.19 9.29
C GLY A 48 6.68 2.07 9.29
N PHE A 49 5.61 1.64 8.61
CA PHE A 49 4.30 2.27 8.69
C PHE A 49 3.25 1.19 8.98
N ILE A 50 2.46 1.38 10.03
CA ILE A 50 1.40 0.45 10.44
C ILE A 50 0.07 1.19 10.43
N ALA A 51 -0.64 1.11 9.31
CA ALA A 51 -1.81 1.94 9.02
C ALA A 51 -2.91 1.86 10.10
N ASN A 52 -3.22 0.67 10.62
CA ASN A 52 -4.27 0.51 11.62
C ASN A 52 -3.90 0.98 13.05
N GLN A 53 -2.67 1.44 13.23
CA GLN A 53 -2.19 2.04 14.48
C GLN A 53 -1.89 3.53 14.33
N ALA A 54 -1.97 4.08 13.12
CA ALA A 54 -1.78 5.49 12.88
C ALA A 54 -2.99 6.31 13.33
N SER A 55 -2.74 7.54 13.77
CA SER A 55 -3.81 8.47 14.16
C SER A 55 -4.68 8.88 12.96
N PHE A 56 -5.91 9.28 13.20
CA PHE A 56 -6.76 9.85 12.15
C PHE A 56 -6.22 11.16 11.60
N ALA A 57 -5.39 11.89 12.37
CA ALA A 57 -4.68 13.07 11.88
C ALA A 57 -3.68 12.74 10.75
N VAL A 58 -3.15 11.52 10.76
CA VAL A 58 -2.27 10.98 9.70
C VAL A 58 -3.09 10.29 8.61
N LEU A 59 -4.04 9.43 8.98
CA LEU A 59 -4.79 8.60 8.02
C LEU A 59 -5.66 9.42 7.06
N ARG A 60 -6.35 10.46 7.54
CA ARG A 60 -7.27 11.25 6.70
C ARG A 60 -6.55 11.95 5.55
N PRO A 61 -5.46 12.72 5.78
CA PRO A 61 -4.70 13.30 4.67
C PRO A 61 -4.11 12.24 3.72
N LEU A 62 -3.57 11.13 4.26
CA LEU A 62 -3.05 10.04 3.42
C LEU A 62 -4.12 9.46 2.48
N GLY A 63 -5.30 9.16 3.00
CA GLY A 63 -6.41 8.68 2.19
C GLY A 63 -6.81 9.67 1.09
N GLY A 64 -6.78 10.97 1.39
CA GLY A 64 -7.02 12.03 0.40
C GLY A 64 -5.95 12.06 -0.68
N TRP A 65 -4.66 12.04 -0.34
CA TRP A 65 -3.57 12.02 -1.32
C TRP A 65 -3.56 10.73 -2.15
N MET A 66 -3.88 9.58 -1.55
CA MET A 66 -4.06 8.34 -2.29
C MET A 66 -5.19 8.47 -3.31
N ALA A 67 -6.33 9.04 -2.92
CA ALA A 67 -7.46 9.24 -3.83
C ALA A 67 -7.07 10.18 -4.98
N GLU A 68 -6.37 11.29 -4.72
CA GLU A 68 -5.88 12.18 -5.77
C GLU A 68 -4.89 11.47 -6.73
N ALA A 69 -3.95 10.69 -6.18
CA ALA A 69 -3.03 9.88 -6.99
C ALA A 69 -3.75 8.80 -7.80
N ALA A 70 -4.89 8.31 -7.31
CA ALA A 70 -5.71 7.28 -7.96
C ALA A 70 -6.68 7.81 -9.01
N ARG A 71 -7.02 9.11 -9.03
CA ARG A 71 -7.99 9.68 -10.00
C ARG A 71 -7.68 9.35 -11.47
N PRO A 72 -6.41 9.37 -11.93
CA PRO A 72 -6.11 9.07 -13.33
C PRO A 72 -6.47 7.65 -13.78
N PHE A 73 -6.66 6.71 -12.83
CA PHE A 73 -7.09 5.34 -13.17
C PHE A 73 -8.55 5.26 -13.58
N GLY A 74 -9.37 6.26 -13.29
CA GLY A 74 -10.80 6.25 -13.58
C GLY A 74 -11.52 5.04 -12.98
N ALA A 75 -11.08 4.59 -11.80
CA ALA A 75 -11.60 3.40 -11.15
C ALA A 75 -13.10 3.53 -10.82
N GLU A 76 -13.84 2.45 -11.01
CA GLU A 76 -15.26 2.34 -10.67
C GLU A 76 -15.48 1.54 -9.38
N VAL A 77 -14.47 0.73 -9.00
CA VAL A 77 -14.50 -0.10 -7.80
C VAL A 77 -13.12 -0.12 -7.17
N VAL A 78 -13.07 -0.02 -5.86
CA VAL A 78 -11.86 -0.19 -5.05
C VAL A 78 -11.88 -1.56 -4.37
N VAL A 79 -10.77 -2.27 -4.44
CA VAL A 79 -10.50 -3.50 -3.68
C VAL A 79 -9.34 -3.23 -2.72
N GLY A 80 -9.63 -3.19 -1.42
CA GLY A 80 -8.59 -2.99 -0.38
C GLY A 80 -8.04 -4.32 0.11
N LEU A 81 -6.72 -4.48 0.10
CA LEU A 81 -6.08 -5.72 0.53
C LEU A 81 -6.11 -5.91 2.06
N PRO A 82 -6.29 -7.13 2.55
CA PRO A 82 -6.20 -7.39 3.99
C PRO A 82 -4.74 -7.40 4.45
N THR A 83 -4.38 -6.91 5.63
CA THR A 83 -5.30 -6.37 6.64
C THR A 83 -5.26 -4.84 6.61
N LEU A 84 -4.09 -4.25 6.37
CA LEU A 84 -3.85 -2.81 6.55
C LEU A 84 -4.37 -1.99 5.37
N GLY A 85 -4.37 -2.57 4.17
CA GLY A 85 -4.99 -1.94 2.99
C GLY A 85 -6.49 -1.69 3.13
N HIS A 86 -7.19 -2.39 4.04
CA HIS A 86 -8.60 -2.10 4.34
C HIS A 86 -8.81 -0.70 4.91
N VAL A 87 -7.84 -0.19 5.67
CA VAL A 87 -7.90 1.18 6.25
C VAL A 87 -8.03 2.20 5.12
N PHE A 88 -7.24 2.05 4.06
CA PHE A 88 -7.22 2.95 2.92
C PHE A 88 -8.24 2.59 1.84
N GLY A 89 -8.59 1.30 1.69
CA GLY A 89 -9.59 0.88 0.71
C GLY A 89 -10.93 1.59 0.88
N ALA A 90 -11.41 1.69 2.11
CA ALA A 90 -12.63 2.43 2.43
C ALA A 90 -12.45 3.94 2.19
N ALA A 91 -11.34 4.52 2.68
CA ALA A 91 -11.08 5.97 2.58
C ALA A 91 -10.93 6.44 1.12
N VAL A 92 -10.19 5.68 0.29
CA VAL A 92 -10.01 5.98 -1.14
C VAL A 92 -11.32 5.84 -1.90
N ALA A 93 -12.10 4.78 -1.64
CA ALA A 93 -13.39 4.58 -2.28
C ALA A 93 -14.36 5.75 -1.99
N ASP A 94 -14.46 6.15 -0.73
CA ASP A 94 -15.30 7.28 -0.30
C ASP A 94 -14.85 8.59 -0.96
N ALA A 95 -13.55 8.89 -0.95
CA ALA A 95 -12.98 10.10 -1.56
C ALA A 95 -13.10 10.12 -3.10
N LEU A 96 -13.21 8.95 -3.76
CA LEU A 96 -13.52 8.84 -5.19
C LEU A 96 -15.02 8.89 -5.48
N GLY A 97 -15.88 8.97 -4.46
CA GLY A 97 -17.33 9.04 -4.60
C GLY A 97 -18.02 7.70 -4.83
N HIS A 98 -17.36 6.59 -4.50
CA HIS A 98 -17.95 5.25 -4.64
C HIS A 98 -18.91 4.96 -3.49
N ALA A 99 -20.07 4.35 -3.80
CA ALA A 99 -21.06 3.97 -2.79
C ALA A 99 -20.60 2.80 -1.88
N ASN A 100 -19.60 2.04 -2.30
CA ASN A 100 -19.05 0.90 -1.57
C ASN A 100 -17.67 0.51 -2.13
N TRP A 101 -17.04 -0.44 -1.47
CA TRP A 101 -15.77 -1.04 -1.86
C TRP A 101 -15.79 -2.55 -1.64
N VAL A 102 -14.75 -3.26 -2.02
CA VAL A 102 -14.61 -4.71 -1.85
C VAL A 102 -13.45 -5.01 -0.91
N ALA A 103 -13.71 -5.85 0.09
CA ALA A 103 -12.77 -6.23 1.13
C ALA A 103 -12.56 -7.74 1.12
N PRO A 104 -11.55 -8.26 0.41
CA PRO A 104 -11.08 -9.63 0.61
C PRO A 104 -10.61 -9.85 2.03
N GLY A 105 -10.58 -11.09 2.51
CA GLY A 105 -10.18 -11.35 3.89
C GLY A 105 -9.51 -12.70 4.08
N TYR A 106 -8.88 -12.89 5.24
CA TYR A 106 -8.20 -14.15 5.57
C TYR A 106 -9.13 -15.22 6.14
N SER A 107 -10.31 -14.83 6.62
CA SER A 107 -11.26 -15.77 7.20
C SER A 107 -12.20 -16.34 6.15
N ARG A 108 -12.10 -17.64 5.88
CA ARG A 108 -13.06 -18.35 5.04
C ARG A 108 -14.43 -18.36 5.70
N LYS A 109 -15.47 -17.95 4.99
CA LYS A 109 -16.87 -18.12 5.39
C LYS A 109 -17.46 -19.38 4.76
N LYS A 110 -18.54 -19.91 5.35
CA LYS A 110 -19.18 -21.16 4.88
C LYS A 110 -19.61 -21.11 3.40
N TRP A 111 -19.93 -19.93 2.89
CA TRP A 111 -20.38 -19.72 1.52
C TRP A 111 -19.27 -19.32 0.55
N TYR A 112 -17.99 -19.26 1.02
CA TYR A 112 -16.87 -18.94 0.14
C TYR A 112 -16.45 -20.15 -0.69
N HIS A 113 -16.18 -19.88 -1.97
CA HIS A 113 -15.74 -20.92 -2.89
C HIS A 113 -14.21 -21.02 -2.92
N PRO A 114 -13.62 -22.23 -2.83
CA PRO A 114 -12.16 -22.39 -2.83
C PRO A 114 -11.45 -21.79 -4.05
N ALA A 115 -12.08 -21.81 -5.22
CA ALA A 115 -11.54 -21.20 -6.45
C ALA A 115 -11.35 -19.68 -6.36
N LEU A 116 -12.03 -18.98 -5.44
CA LEU A 116 -11.90 -17.56 -5.20
C LEU A 116 -10.97 -17.29 -4.00
N SER A 117 -9.84 -17.97 -3.96
CA SER A 117 -8.84 -17.76 -2.92
C SER A 117 -7.43 -18.10 -3.40
N VAL A 118 -6.45 -17.38 -2.88
CA VAL A 118 -5.02 -17.58 -3.19
C VAL A 118 -4.20 -17.62 -1.90
N PRO A 119 -3.04 -18.30 -1.88
CA PRO A 119 -2.10 -18.20 -0.77
C PRO A 119 -1.48 -16.80 -0.71
N THR A 120 -1.12 -16.33 0.50
CA THR A 120 -0.53 -14.99 0.72
C THR A 120 0.99 -14.93 0.48
N ALA A 121 1.63 -16.08 0.35
CA ALA A 121 3.03 -16.23 0.00
C ALA A 121 3.16 -17.46 -0.90
N SER A 122 4.30 -17.60 -1.58
CA SER A 122 4.63 -18.76 -2.42
C SER A 122 4.82 -20.06 -1.62
N SER A 123 4.06 -20.24 -0.56
CA SER A 123 4.08 -21.45 0.28
C SER A 123 3.16 -22.51 -0.31
N THR A 124 3.73 -23.65 -0.63
CA THR A 124 2.99 -24.88 -1.01
C THR A 124 2.47 -25.65 0.21
N ALA A 125 2.68 -25.14 1.43
CA ALA A 125 2.21 -25.77 2.64
C ALA A 125 0.68 -25.82 2.68
N PRO A 126 0.06 -26.96 3.11
CA PRO A 126 -1.39 -27.12 3.17
C PRO A 126 -2.08 -26.07 4.05
N ASP A 127 -1.38 -25.58 5.08
CA ASP A 127 -1.87 -24.61 6.06
C ASP A 127 -1.48 -23.16 5.73
N ALA A 128 -1.02 -22.89 4.49
CA ALA A 128 -0.66 -21.55 4.06
C ALA A 128 -1.85 -20.60 4.22
N ARG A 129 -1.64 -19.46 4.87
CA ARG A 129 -2.64 -18.41 5.01
C ARG A 129 -3.15 -17.98 3.63
N ARG A 130 -4.46 -17.93 3.45
CA ARG A 130 -5.10 -17.60 2.17
C ARG A 130 -5.89 -16.33 2.26
N VAL A 131 -5.90 -15.57 1.16
CA VAL A 131 -6.84 -14.47 0.95
C VAL A 131 -8.05 -15.02 0.19
N TRP A 132 -9.24 -14.62 0.62
CA TRP A 132 -10.53 -15.08 0.11
C TRP A 132 -11.34 -13.90 -0.41
N LEU A 133 -11.97 -14.09 -1.56
CA LEU A 133 -12.96 -13.19 -2.13
C LEU A 133 -14.37 -13.77 -1.93
N ASP A 134 -15.29 -12.95 -1.44
CA ASP A 134 -16.70 -13.33 -1.31
C ASP A 134 -17.33 -13.44 -2.71
N PRO A 135 -17.84 -14.61 -3.13
CA PRO A 135 -18.44 -14.78 -4.45
C PRO A 135 -19.62 -13.84 -4.71
N ARG A 136 -20.32 -13.37 -3.68
CA ARG A 136 -21.43 -12.41 -3.79
C ARG A 136 -20.99 -11.02 -4.24
N LEU A 137 -19.67 -10.73 -4.19
CA LEU A 137 -19.10 -9.45 -4.62
C LEU A 137 -18.65 -9.48 -6.08
N LEU A 138 -18.64 -10.63 -6.75
CA LEU A 138 -18.29 -10.74 -8.18
C LEU A 138 -19.08 -9.77 -9.08
N PRO A 139 -20.40 -9.56 -8.89
CA PRO A 139 -21.14 -8.61 -9.72
C PRO A 139 -20.67 -7.15 -9.59
N ARG A 140 -19.96 -6.81 -8.51
CA ARG A 140 -19.35 -5.47 -8.34
C ARG A 140 -18.05 -5.32 -9.11
N LEU A 141 -17.37 -6.43 -9.43
CA LEU A 141 -16.03 -6.45 -10.03
C LEU A 141 -16.06 -6.71 -11.53
N CYS A 142 -16.92 -7.64 -11.99
CA CYS A 142 -16.94 -8.06 -13.38
C CYS A 142 -17.31 -6.92 -14.32
N GLY A 143 -16.47 -6.67 -15.35
CA GLY A 143 -16.66 -5.63 -16.34
C GLY A 143 -16.44 -4.20 -15.82
N ARG A 144 -15.86 -4.04 -14.63
CA ARG A 144 -15.54 -2.75 -14.02
C ARG A 144 -14.05 -2.44 -14.02
N ARG A 145 -13.72 -1.16 -14.05
CA ARG A 145 -12.33 -0.69 -13.79
C ARG A 145 -12.06 -0.78 -12.30
N VAL A 146 -11.32 -1.81 -11.91
CA VAL A 146 -11.02 -2.15 -10.52
C VAL A 146 -9.66 -1.59 -10.13
N LEU A 147 -9.60 -0.80 -9.05
CA LEU A 147 -8.36 -0.34 -8.43
C LEU A 147 -8.02 -1.22 -7.22
N LEU A 148 -6.81 -1.75 -7.19
CA LEU A 148 -6.28 -2.42 -6.01
C LEU A 148 -5.70 -1.37 -5.05
N VAL A 149 -5.94 -1.52 -3.74
CA VAL A 149 -5.44 -0.59 -2.70
C VAL A 149 -4.78 -1.37 -1.59
N ASP A 150 -3.59 -0.91 -1.17
CA ASP A 150 -2.88 -1.43 0.01
C ASP A 150 -2.27 -0.26 0.81
N ASP A 151 -1.71 -0.55 1.99
CA ASP A 151 -0.99 0.45 2.78
C ASP A 151 0.44 0.64 2.27
N VAL A 152 1.18 -0.43 2.01
CA VAL A 152 2.59 -0.39 1.61
C VAL A 152 2.89 -1.40 0.52
N ILE A 153 3.65 -0.99 -0.50
CA ILE A 153 4.35 -1.93 -1.37
C ILE A 153 5.85 -1.88 -1.08
N SER A 154 6.43 -3.01 -0.66
CA SER A 154 7.87 -3.14 -0.36
C SER A 154 8.51 -4.30 -1.12
N THR A 155 8.11 -5.53 -0.85
CA THR A 155 8.51 -6.72 -1.64
C THR A 155 7.54 -7.02 -2.77
N GLY A 156 6.34 -6.46 -2.73
CA GLY A 156 5.27 -6.74 -3.68
C GLY A 156 4.47 -8.01 -3.39
N ALA A 157 4.83 -8.82 -2.41
CA ALA A 157 4.20 -10.14 -2.19
C ALA A 157 2.68 -10.06 -1.92
N SER A 158 2.24 -9.12 -1.05
CA SER A 158 0.80 -8.91 -0.77
C SER A 158 0.06 -8.43 -2.01
N ALA A 159 0.64 -7.47 -2.72
CA ALA A 159 0.05 -6.91 -3.93
C ALA A 159 -0.05 -7.97 -5.05
N GLN A 160 0.96 -8.82 -5.23
CA GLN A 160 0.93 -9.95 -6.17
C GLN A 160 -0.17 -10.97 -5.79
N ALA A 161 -0.33 -11.27 -4.49
CA ALA A 161 -1.44 -12.12 -4.04
C ALA A 161 -2.80 -11.46 -4.35
N GLY A 162 -2.90 -10.13 -4.24
CA GLY A 162 -4.06 -9.35 -4.65
C GLY A 162 -4.37 -9.47 -6.15
N LEU A 163 -3.34 -9.36 -7.00
CA LEU A 163 -3.48 -9.58 -8.46
C LEU A 163 -3.95 -11.01 -8.75
N ALA A 164 -3.30 -12.00 -8.16
CA ALA A 164 -3.69 -13.40 -8.35
C ALA A 164 -5.11 -13.69 -7.87
N LEU A 165 -5.56 -13.04 -6.78
CA LEU A 165 -6.94 -13.16 -6.30
C LEU A 165 -7.94 -12.59 -7.31
N LEU A 166 -7.68 -11.40 -7.85
CA LEU A 166 -8.55 -10.79 -8.87
C LEU A 166 -8.57 -11.61 -10.16
N ASP A 167 -7.44 -12.21 -10.55
CA ASP A 167 -7.35 -13.10 -11.69
C ASP A 167 -8.26 -14.33 -11.54
N THR A 168 -8.42 -14.89 -10.33
CA THR A 168 -9.41 -15.97 -10.08
C THR A 168 -10.86 -15.55 -10.37
N ALA A 169 -11.13 -14.26 -10.36
CA ALA A 169 -12.43 -13.67 -10.69
C ALA A 169 -12.51 -13.19 -12.16
N GLY A 170 -11.47 -13.41 -12.97
CA GLY A 170 -11.37 -12.91 -14.34
C GLY A 170 -11.24 -11.38 -14.40
N VAL A 171 -10.68 -10.75 -13.39
CA VAL A 171 -10.58 -9.28 -13.27
C VAL A 171 -9.12 -8.84 -13.31
N ARG A 172 -8.79 -7.98 -14.26
CA ARG A 172 -7.48 -7.29 -14.30
C ARG A 172 -7.66 -5.89 -13.71
N PRO A 173 -6.91 -5.53 -12.64
CA PRO A 173 -7.04 -4.18 -12.07
C PRO A 173 -6.42 -3.14 -13.01
N VAL A 174 -6.97 -1.92 -13.01
CA VAL A 174 -6.44 -0.78 -13.76
C VAL A 174 -5.17 -0.19 -13.13
N GLY A 175 -4.88 -0.56 -11.89
CA GLY A 175 -3.67 -0.16 -11.18
C GLY A 175 -3.70 -0.57 -9.71
N LEU A 176 -2.59 -0.25 -9.03
CA LEU A 176 -2.44 -0.37 -7.59
C LEU A 176 -2.23 1.04 -7.01
N CYS A 177 -2.91 1.37 -5.92
CA CYS A 177 -2.66 2.58 -5.14
C CYS A 177 -2.28 2.21 -3.70
N VAL A 178 -1.16 2.76 -3.22
CA VAL A 178 -0.66 2.52 -1.86
C VAL A 178 -0.42 3.84 -1.11
N ALA A 179 -0.43 3.81 0.21
CA ALA A 179 0.00 4.98 0.96
C ALA A 179 1.51 5.18 0.80
N MET A 180 2.31 4.12 0.92
CA MET A 180 3.77 4.17 0.83
C MET A 180 4.33 3.18 -0.20
N ALA A 181 5.12 3.67 -1.15
CA ALA A 181 5.98 2.82 -1.97
C ALA A 181 7.40 2.82 -1.38
N GLN A 182 7.88 1.64 -0.98
CA GLN A 182 9.13 1.48 -0.24
C GLN A 182 10.15 0.70 -1.03
N GLY A 183 11.29 1.30 -1.30
CA GLY A 183 12.35 0.70 -2.12
C GLY A 183 11.86 0.34 -3.52
N ASN A 184 12.74 -0.11 -4.37
CA ASN A 184 12.45 -0.47 -5.77
C ASN A 184 12.52 -1.98 -6.07
N GLY A 185 12.76 -2.82 -5.06
CA GLY A 185 12.92 -4.28 -5.25
C GLY A 185 11.69 -4.96 -5.86
N TRP A 186 10.50 -4.44 -5.58
CA TRP A 186 9.26 -4.95 -6.15
C TRP A 186 9.10 -4.65 -7.65
N CYS A 187 9.76 -3.60 -8.16
CA CYS A 187 9.62 -3.16 -9.55
C CYS A 187 10.04 -4.24 -10.57
N ALA A 188 11.00 -5.10 -10.21
CA ALA A 188 11.52 -6.15 -11.10
C ALA A 188 10.52 -7.28 -11.37
N THR A 189 9.56 -7.48 -10.47
CA THR A 189 8.57 -8.58 -10.54
C THR A 189 7.14 -8.09 -10.73
N TRP A 190 6.91 -6.78 -10.68
CA TRP A 190 5.59 -6.18 -10.84
C TRP A 190 5.23 -6.08 -12.33
N PRO A 191 4.00 -6.44 -12.73
CA PRO A 191 3.58 -6.38 -14.14
C PRO A 191 3.61 -4.95 -14.68
N ASP A 192 4.16 -4.77 -15.88
CA ASP A 192 4.26 -3.44 -16.52
C ASP A 192 2.90 -2.83 -16.89
N ASP A 193 1.89 -3.67 -17.12
CA ASP A 193 0.53 -3.27 -17.47
C ASP A 193 -0.36 -2.89 -16.27
N VAL A 194 0.17 -2.97 -15.05
CA VAL A 194 -0.51 -2.53 -13.82
C VAL A 194 0.27 -1.38 -13.19
N PRO A 195 -0.01 -0.13 -13.55
CA PRO A 195 0.69 1.02 -13.01
C PRO A 195 0.45 1.17 -11.49
N VAL A 196 1.43 1.77 -10.80
CA VAL A 196 1.41 1.95 -9.34
C VAL A 196 1.42 3.43 -8.99
N ALA A 197 0.45 3.87 -8.20
CA ALA A 197 0.42 5.17 -7.56
C ALA A 197 0.68 5.05 -6.05
N ALA A 198 1.28 6.08 -5.47
CA ALA A 198 1.47 6.17 -4.02
C ALA A 198 1.27 7.60 -3.54
N ALA A 199 0.83 7.76 -2.28
CA ALA A 199 0.80 9.08 -1.64
C ALA A 199 2.22 9.59 -1.40
N PHE A 200 3.15 8.71 -1.02
CA PHE A 200 4.56 9.04 -0.85
C PHE A 200 5.45 7.81 -1.11
N ALA A 201 6.75 8.05 -1.24
CA ALA A 201 7.75 7.01 -1.43
C ALA A 201 8.90 7.16 -0.43
N THR A 202 9.55 6.05 -0.09
CA THR A 202 10.77 6.04 0.72
C THR A 202 11.83 5.14 0.09
N PRO A 203 13.12 5.54 0.14
CA PRO A 203 14.21 4.65 -0.23
C PRO A 203 14.42 3.56 0.84
N LEU A 204 15.33 2.66 0.58
CA LEU A 204 15.99 1.87 1.61
C LEU A 204 17.09 2.71 2.27
N PHE A 205 17.53 2.28 3.44
CA PHE A 205 18.58 2.97 4.18
C PHE A 205 19.77 2.04 4.37
N ARG A 206 20.98 2.55 4.13
CA ARG A 206 22.24 1.85 4.33
C ARG A 206 22.86 2.21 5.67
N ARG A 207 23.48 1.22 6.31
CA ARG A 207 24.21 1.43 7.55
C ARG A 207 25.41 2.32 7.30
N ALA A 208 25.61 3.30 8.19
CA ALA A 208 26.77 4.16 8.26
C ALA A 208 27.35 4.09 9.70
N GLU A 209 28.53 4.64 9.92
CA GLU A 209 29.22 4.60 11.21
C GLU A 209 28.37 5.20 12.36
N ASP A 210 27.64 6.27 12.06
CA ASP A 210 26.88 7.07 13.01
C ASP A 210 25.34 6.95 12.85
N GLY A 211 24.87 5.94 12.09
CA GLY A 211 23.43 5.70 11.90
C GLY A 211 23.06 5.20 10.51
N TRP A 212 21.97 5.70 9.95
CA TRP A 212 21.41 5.27 8.68
C TRP A 212 21.38 6.43 7.69
N ARG A 213 21.77 6.16 6.44
CA ARG A 213 21.67 7.12 5.34
C ARG A 213 20.74 6.59 4.26
N PRO A 214 19.94 7.46 3.60
CA PRO A 214 19.08 7.04 2.51
C PRO A 214 19.94 6.55 1.32
N ASP A 215 19.51 5.47 0.70
CA ASP A 215 20.03 4.98 -0.57
C ASP A 215 19.05 5.43 -1.68
N ASP A 216 19.23 6.64 -2.17
CA ASP A 216 18.33 7.28 -3.12
C ASP A 216 18.18 6.48 -4.44
N ALA A 217 19.17 5.66 -4.79
CA ALA A 217 19.09 4.76 -5.94
C ALA A 217 18.00 3.68 -5.79
N THR A 218 17.57 3.44 -4.55
CA THR A 218 16.48 2.48 -4.25
C THR A 218 15.11 3.14 -4.16
N CYS A 219 15.01 4.47 -4.30
CA CYS A 219 13.71 5.15 -4.31
C CYS A 219 12.91 4.71 -5.55
N PRO A 220 11.65 4.24 -5.39
CA PRO A 220 10.90 3.72 -6.51
C PRO A 220 10.49 4.83 -7.47
N THR A 221 10.63 4.56 -8.78
CA THR A 221 10.02 5.38 -9.82
C THR A 221 8.60 4.90 -10.07
N LEU A 222 7.61 5.72 -9.71
CA LEU A 222 6.20 5.39 -9.88
C LEU A 222 5.78 5.61 -11.33
N ARG A 223 5.08 4.65 -11.91
CA ARG A 223 4.51 4.73 -13.25
C ARG A 223 3.01 5.04 -13.12
N LEU A 224 2.65 6.28 -13.33
CA LEU A 224 1.24 6.68 -13.40
C LEU A 224 0.67 6.36 -14.79
N PRO A 225 -0.65 6.10 -14.90
CA PRO A 225 -1.30 5.96 -16.19
C PRO A 225 -1.11 7.25 -17.00
N ALA A 226 -0.91 7.11 -18.31
CA ALA A 226 -0.92 8.26 -19.21
C ALA A 226 -2.26 9.00 -19.03
N ARG A 227 -2.22 10.32 -18.85
CA ARG A 227 -3.46 11.11 -18.85
C ARG A 227 -4.08 10.97 -20.24
N GLU A 228 -5.28 10.43 -20.33
CA GLU A 228 -6.07 10.58 -21.54
C GLU A 228 -6.26 12.09 -21.79
N PRO A 229 -6.01 12.57 -23.01
CA PRO A 229 -6.32 13.97 -23.34
C PRO A 229 -7.83 14.19 -23.16
N ALA A 230 -8.17 15.28 -22.48
CA ALA A 230 -9.55 15.70 -22.22
C ALA A 230 -10.26 16.05 -23.52
#